data_c710205a6874b43561162546e1b72f03
#
_entry.id   c710205a6874b43561162546e1b72f03
#
_cell.length_a   1.000
_cell.length_b   1.000
_cell.length_c   1.000
_cell.angle_alpha   90.00
_cell.angle_beta   90.00
_cell.angle_gamma   90.00
#
_symmetry.space_group_name_H-M   'P 1'
#
loop_
_entity.id
_entity.type
_entity.pdbx_description
1 polymer ?
#
loop_
_entity_poly.entity_id
_entity_poly.type
_entity_poly.pdbx_seq_one_letter_code
_entity_poly.pdbx_strand_id
1 'polypeptide(L)'
;MVKPRAARLSFHTTQQVRMLHVEQGKGGARIAIPLALRCEALNLSVRDVIARCRDRSLSKYLVHHIKKKGCTNIGDPVSKGSLSKKFSACREAVNIPTVKDKTPSTFHEQRSLSERLYRKQGINTQILLGHSDPKMTDLYHDERDNKWVIVAL
;
A
#
# COMPACT_ATOMS: atom_id res chain seq x y z
N MET A 1 -20.14 10.31 3.87
CA MET A 1 -19.41 9.07 4.27
C MET A 1 -18.68 8.56 3.04
N VAL A 2 -17.37 8.83 2.93
CA VAL A 2 -16.55 8.45 1.75
C VAL A 2 -16.19 6.98 1.91
N LYS A 3 -16.72 6.11 1.04
CA LYS A 3 -16.34 4.70 0.98
C LYS A 3 -14.85 4.60 0.59
N PRO A 4 -14.04 3.77 1.27
CA PRO A 4 -12.66 3.54 0.86
C PRO A 4 -12.66 2.87 -0.53
N ARG A 5 -12.09 3.56 -1.52
CA ARG A 5 -11.86 2.96 -2.84
C ARG A 5 -10.79 1.88 -2.71
N ALA A 6 -11.10 0.71 -3.19
CA ALA A 6 -10.23 -0.45 -3.17
C ALA A 6 -9.07 -0.30 -4.17
N ALA A 7 -7.91 -0.85 -3.83
CA ALA A 7 -6.86 -1.09 -4.82
C ALA A 7 -7.40 -2.02 -5.92
N ARG A 8 -7.32 -1.58 -7.17
CA ARG A 8 -7.84 -2.32 -8.33
C ARG A 8 -6.66 -2.95 -9.06
N LEU A 9 -6.71 -4.26 -9.23
CA LEU A 9 -5.82 -4.98 -10.13
C LEU A 9 -6.38 -4.87 -11.55
N SER A 10 -5.72 -4.12 -12.42
CA SER A 10 -5.99 -4.13 -13.84
C SER A 10 -4.76 -4.62 -14.60
N PHE A 11 -4.97 -5.51 -15.56
CA PHE A 11 -3.92 -6.10 -16.37
C PHE A 11 -4.03 -5.54 -17.80
N HIS A 12 -3.15 -4.62 -18.15
CA HIS A 12 -2.97 -4.19 -19.52
C HIS A 12 -1.71 -4.82 -20.11
N THR A 13 -1.86 -5.43 -21.25
CA THR A 13 -0.82 -6.20 -21.93
C THR A 13 -0.23 -5.36 -23.06
N THR A 14 0.93 -4.77 -22.81
CA THR A 14 1.87 -4.39 -23.89
C THR A 14 3.26 -4.49 -23.30
N GLN A 15 4.08 -5.42 -23.76
CA GLN A 15 5.40 -5.82 -23.25
C GLN A 15 5.78 -5.28 -21.84
N GLN A 16 5.40 -5.70 -20.98
CA GLN A 16 4.55 -6.42 -20.04
C GLN A 16 5.10 -6.35 -18.62
N VAL A 17 5.27 -5.13 -18.13
CA VAL A 17 5.42 -4.93 -16.69
C VAL A 17 4.01 -4.96 -16.09
N ARG A 18 3.68 -6.05 -15.37
CA ARG A 18 2.42 -6.14 -14.62
C ARG A 18 2.45 -5.12 -13.49
N MET A 19 1.44 -4.28 -13.37
CA MET A 19 1.34 -3.19 -12.41
C MET A 19 0.26 -3.42 -11.37
N LEU A 20 0.50 -2.96 -10.15
CA LEU A 20 -0.50 -2.73 -9.12
C LEU A 20 -0.97 -1.28 -9.21
N HIS A 21 -2.22 -1.05 -9.55
CA HIS A 21 -2.80 0.28 -9.60
C HIS A 21 -3.41 0.64 -8.23
N VAL A 22 -2.96 1.75 -7.68
CA VAL A 22 -3.41 2.26 -6.38
C VAL A 22 -4.00 3.66 -6.56
N GLU A 23 -5.24 3.84 -6.15
CA GLU A 23 -5.87 5.15 -6.05
C GLU A 23 -5.95 5.56 -4.59
N GLN A 24 -5.28 6.66 -4.23
CA GLN A 24 -5.26 7.13 -2.84
C GLN A 24 -6.57 7.84 -2.49
N GLY A 25 -7.16 7.50 -1.34
CA GLY A 25 -8.41 8.09 -0.88
C GLY A 25 -8.30 9.57 -0.49
N LYS A 26 -7.08 10.04 -0.11
CA LYS A 26 -6.78 11.44 0.20
C LYS A 26 -5.91 11.99 -0.93
N GLY A 27 -6.38 13.03 -1.60
CA GLY A 27 -5.67 13.67 -2.70
C GLY A 27 -5.87 13.03 -4.08
N GLY A 28 -6.48 11.82 -4.18
CA GLY A 28 -6.85 11.19 -5.45
C GLY A 28 -5.67 10.72 -6.31
N ALA A 29 -4.44 10.72 -5.78
CA ALA A 29 -3.26 10.31 -6.54
C ALA A 29 -3.40 8.87 -7.05
N ARG A 30 -3.09 8.66 -8.33
CA ARG A 30 -3.14 7.36 -9.01
C ARG A 30 -1.72 6.91 -9.31
N ILE A 31 -1.32 5.80 -8.71
CA ILE A 31 0.03 5.27 -8.75
C ILE A 31 -0.01 3.88 -9.37
N ALA A 32 0.86 3.63 -10.34
CA ALA A 32 1.08 2.30 -10.93
C ALA A 32 2.43 1.77 -10.42
N ILE A 33 2.39 0.71 -9.62
CA ILE A 33 3.56 0.10 -8.98
C ILE A 33 3.88 -1.20 -9.70
N PRO A 34 5.10 -1.38 -10.24
CA PRO A 34 5.50 -2.65 -10.86
C PRO A 34 5.38 -3.81 -9.86
N LEU A 35 4.77 -4.93 -10.27
CA LEU A 35 4.71 -6.12 -9.42
C LEU A 35 6.08 -6.72 -9.13
N ALA A 36 7.06 -6.41 -9.98
CA ALA A 36 8.45 -6.80 -9.81
C ALA A 36 9.20 -5.94 -8.78
N LEU A 37 8.67 -4.78 -8.39
CA LEU A 37 9.31 -3.93 -7.39
C LEU A 37 9.56 -4.74 -6.12
N ARG A 38 10.83 -4.81 -5.72
CA ARG A 38 11.30 -5.62 -4.61
C ARG A 38 11.84 -4.74 -3.48
N CYS A 39 11.49 -5.05 -2.26
CA CYS A 39 12.17 -4.53 -1.08
C CYS A 39 13.33 -5.48 -0.76
N GLU A 40 14.57 -5.06 -1.02
CA GLU A 40 15.77 -5.89 -0.82
C GLU A 40 15.93 -6.30 0.64
N ALA A 41 15.72 -5.38 1.56
CA ALA A 41 15.82 -5.65 2.99
C ALA A 41 14.91 -6.78 3.49
N LEU A 42 13.77 -7.00 2.82
CA LEU A 42 12.81 -8.05 3.14
C LEU A 42 12.88 -9.24 2.17
N ASN A 43 13.64 -9.10 1.10
CA ASN A 43 13.69 -10.04 -0.01
C ASN A 43 12.31 -10.40 -0.58
N LEU A 44 11.40 -9.41 -0.65
CA LEU A 44 10.01 -9.56 -1.09
C LEU A 44 9.67 -8.60 -2.20
N SER A 45 9.03 -9.11 -3.26
CA SER A 45 8.43 -8.28 -4.30
C SER A 45 6.96 -7.96 -3.97
N VAL A 46 6.40 -6.95 -4.65
CA VAL A 46 4.95 -6.65 -4.58
C VAL A 46 4.13 -7.86 -4.99
N ARG A 47 4.59 -8.63 -5.98
CA ARG A 47 3.96 -9.90 -6.40
C ARG A 47 3.90 -10.91 -5.26
N ASP A 48 5.00 -11.09 -4.51
CA ASP A 48 5.08 -12.02 -3.40
C ASP A 48 4.10 -11.63 -2.28
N VAL A 49 3.99 -10.32 -2.00
CA VAL A 49 3.04 -9.81 -1.01
C VAL A 49 1.60 -10.06 -1.45
N ILE A 50 1.27 -9.80 -2.71
CA ILE A 50 -0.07 -10.07 -3.25
C ILE A 50 -0.38 -11.57 -3.20
N ALA A 51 0.59 -12.43 -3.52
CA ALA A 51 0.42 -13.87 -3.44
C ALA A 51 0.10 -14.33 -1.99
N ARG A 52 0.76 -13.73 -0.99
CA ARG A 52 0.49 -13.99 0.43
C ARG A 52 -0.89 -13.52 0.90
N CYS A 53 -1.48 -12.53 0.24
CA CYS A 53 -2.83 -12.06 0.54
C CYS A 53 -3.92 -12.95 -0.06
N ARG A 54 -3.56 -13.90 -0.94
CA ARG A 54 -4.52 -14.83 -1.54
C ARG A 54 -4.85 -15.94 -0.56
N ASP A 55 -6.12 -16.21 -0.42
CA ASP A 55 -6.67 -17.33 0.35
C ASP A 55 -7.81 -18.01 -0.44
N ARG A 56 -8.63 -18.80 0.24
CA ARG A 56 -9.77 -19.50 -0.38
C ARG A 56 -11.04 -18.64 -0.45
N SER A 57 -10.98 -17.40 0.02
CA SER A 57 -12.14 -16.51 0.05
C SER A 57 -12.26 -15.74 -1.26
N LEU A 58 -13.44 -15.73 -1.86
CA LEU A 58 -13.73 -14.87 -3.01
C LEU A 58 -13.94 -13.43 -2.53
N SER A 59 -13.01 -12.53 -2.84
CA SER A 59 -13.11 -11.13 -2.48
C SER A 59 -12.52 -10.23 -3.57
N LYS A 60 -13.13 -9.05 -3.76
CA LYS A 60 -12.59 -7.97 -4.59
C LYS A 60 -11.53 -7.12 -3.87
N TYR A 61 -11.31 -7.39 -2.58
CA TYR A 61 -10.34 -6.67 -1.75
C TYR A 61 -9.11 -7.54 -1.53
N LEU A 62 -7.93 -6.94 -1.67
CA LEU A 62 -6.67 -7.64 -1.42
C LEU A 62 -6.53 -8.02 0.06
N VAL A 63 -6.94 -7.12 0.95
CA VAL A 63 -6.96 -7.37 2.40
C VAL A 63 -8.42 -7.41 2.87
N HIS A 64 -8.86 -8.58 3.29
CA HIS A 64 -10.26 -8.84 3.63
C HIS A 64 -10.40 -9.77 4.84
N HIS A 65 -11.63 -9.88 5.35
CA HIS A 65 -11.95 -10.78 6.45
C HIS A 65 -12.05 -12.22 5.95
N ILE A 66 -11.30 -13.14 6.58
CA ILE A 66 -11.34 -14.59 6.28
C ILE A 66 -12.30 -15.37 7.18
N LYS A 67 -12.87 -14.73 8.18
CA LYS A 67 -13.86 -15.30 9.10
C LYS A 67 -14.99 -14.30 9.33
N LYS A 68 -16.21 -14.79 9.46
CA LYS A 68 -17.35 -13.99 9.89
C LYS A 68 -17.17 -13.56 11.35
N LYS A 69 -17.40 -12.27 11.65
CA LYS A 69 -17.36 -11.75 13.01
C LYS A 69 -18.39 -10.61 13.17
N GLY A 70 -19.40 -10.81 13.99
CA GLY A 70 -20.48 -9.84 14.15
C GLY A 70 -21.15 -9.52 12.82
N CYS A 71 -21.18 -8.24 12.46
CA CYS A 71 -21.79 -7.75 11.22
C CYS A 71 -20.86 -7.85 9.99
N THR A 72 -19.61 -8.35 10.12
CA THR A 72 -18.68 -8.50 8.99
C THR A 72 -18.75 -9.90 8.40
N ASN A 73 -18.78 -10.00 7.08
CA ASN A 73 -18.79 -11.26 6.36
C ASN A 73 -17.40 -11.63 5.85
N ILE A 74 -17.23 -12.89 5.44
CA ILE A 74 -16.03 -13.34 4.72
C ILE A 74 -15.93 -12.56 3.41
N GLY A 75 -14.74 -12.06 3.09
CA GLY A 75 -14.51 -11.26 1.89
C GLY A 75 -14.73 -9.75 2.06
N ASP A 76 -15.31 -9.29 3.17
CA ASP A 76 -15.47 -7.87 3.46
C ASP A 76 -14.12 -7.18 3.70
N PRO A 77 -13.97 -5.88 3.35
CA PRO A 77 -12.72 -5.17 3.52
C PRO A 77 -12.36 -4.98 4.99
N VAL A 78 -11.10 -5.18 5.33
CA VAL A 78 -10.58 -4.88 6.68
C VAL A 78 -10.50 -3.37 6.87
N SER A 79 -11.02 -2.85 7.98
CA SER A 79 -10.95 -1.43 8.32
C SER A 79 -9.53 -1.01 8.73
N LYS A 80 -9.20 0.27 8.52
CA LYS A 80 -7.91 0.85 8.95
C LYS A 80 -7.67 0.67 10.45
N GLY A 81 -8.70 0.85 11.27
CA GLY A 81 -8.63 0.65 12.71
C GLY A 81 -8.33 -0.80 13.10
N SER A 82 -8.90 -1.77 12.38
CA SER A 82 -8.61 -3.19 12.58
C SER A 82 -7.17 -3.53 12.21
N LEU A 83 -6.63 -2.95 11.13
CA LEU A 83 -5.21 -3.12 10.75
C LEU A 83 -4.27 -2.56 11.81
N SER A 84 -4.54 -1.34 12.31
CA SER A 84 -3.74 -0.72 13.35
C SER A 84 -3.75 -1.54 14.65
N LYS A 85 -4.92 -2.03 15.07
CA LYS A 85 -5.04 -2.91 16.26
C LYS A 85 -4.27 -4.22 16.08
N LYS A 86 -4.37 -4.85 14.90
CA LYS A 86 -3.61 -6.06 14.58
C LYS A 86 -2.11 -5.82 14.59
N PHE A 87 -1.66 -4.71 14.02
CA PHE A 87 -0.25 -4.34 14.03
C PHE A 87 0.27 -4.18 15.47
N SER A 88 -0.45 -3.47 16.34
CA SER A 88 -0.07 -3.31 17.75
C SER A 88 0.02 -4.66 18.45
N ALA A 89 -0.97 -5.53 18.28
CA ALA A 89 -0.95 -6.87 18.87
C ALA A 89 0.24 -7.72 18.38
N CYS A 90 0.56 -7.67 17.08
CA CYS A 90 1.73 -8.38 16.54
C CYS A 90 3.05 -7.80 17.09
N ARG A 91 3.17 -6.48 17.16
CA ARG A 91 4.35 -5.80 17.75
C ARG A 91 4.57 -6.24 19.19
N GLU A 92 3.51 -6.28 19.99
CA GLU A 92 3.55 -6.72 21.39
C GLU A 92 3.95 -8.20 21.51
N ALA A 93 3.35 -9.06 20.67
CA ALA A 93 3.65 -10.49 20.67
C ALA A 93 5.10 -10.84 20.34
N VAL A 94 5.78 -10.01 19.53
CA VAL A 94 7.20 -10.20 19.18
C VAL A 94 8.14 -9.34 20.03
N ASN A 95 7.62 -8.68 21.07
CA ASN A 95 8.38 -7.87 22.02
C ASN A 95 9.33 -6.86 21.37
N ILE A 96 8.84 -6.13 20.33
CA ILE A 96 9.65 -5.06 19.73
C ILE A 96 9.94 -4.00 20.80
N PRO A 97 11.21 -3.72 21.11
CA PRO A 97 11.55 -2.79 22.18
C PRO A 97 11.08 -1.38 21.84
N THR A 98 10.47 -0.74 22.81
CA THR A 98 10.14 0.69 22.74
C THR A 98 11.30 1.49 23.30
N VAL A 99 11.73 2.54 22.63
CA VAL A 99 12.73 3.45 23.16
C VAL A 99 12.13 4.16 24.37
N LYS A 100 12.92 4.28 25.45
CA LYS A 100 12.51 4.98 26.68
C LYS A 100 11.95 6.37 26.34
N ASP A 101 10.88 6.74 26.98
CA ASP A 101 10.16 8.03 26.79
C ASP A 101 9.59 8.27 25.37
N LYS A 102 9.48 7.21 24.56
CA LYS A 102 8.84 7.27 23.23
C LYS A 102 7.59 6.39 23.17
N THR A 103 6.61 6.84 22.40
CA THR A 103 5.44 6.00 22.09
C THR A 103 5.85 4.81 21.22
N PRO A 104 5.25 3.62 21.43
CA PRO A 104 5.49 2.47 20.57
C PRO A 104 5.17 2.77 19.12
N SER A 105 5.96 2.19 18.20
CA SER A 105 5.75 2.37 16.76
C SER A 105 4.34 1.95 16.32
N THR A 106 3.72 2.76 15.48
CA THR A 106 2.37 2.54 14.95
C THR A 106 2.39 1.96 13.54
N PHE A 107 1.25 1.46 13.05
CA PHE A 107 1.14 0.99 11.67
C PHE A 107 1.48 2.09 10.64
N HIS A 108 1.23 3.36 10.98
CA HIS A 108 1.53 4.48 10.09
C HIS A 108 3.04 4.65 9.82
N GLU A 109 3.88 4.32 10.78
CA GLU A 109 5.34 4.44 10.66
C GLU A 109 5.96 3.44 9.68
N GLN A 110 5.20 2.40 9.29
CA GLN A 110 5.59 1.51 8.19
C GLN A 110 5.79 2.28 6.87
N ARG A 111 5.06 3.40 6.71
CA ARG A 111 5.24 4.28 5.55
C ARG A 111 6.61 4.94 5.56
N SER A 112 7.06 5.46 6.70
CA SER A 112 8.39 6.07 6.86
C SER A 112 9.50 5.03 6.74
N LEU A 113 9.27 3.81 7.25
CA LEU A 113 10.22 2.71 7.09
C LEU A 113 10.35 2.32 5.61
N SER A 114 9.24 2.14 4.91
CA SER A 114 9.24 1.82 3.48
C SER A 114 9.95 2.89 2.67
N GLU A 115 9.71 4.15 2.97
CA GLU A 115 10.36 5.29 2.32
C GLU A 115 11.89 5.17 2.44
N ARG A 116 12.41 4.96 3.64
CA ARG A 116 13.85 4.82 3.87
C ARG A 116 14.46 3.61 3.18
N LEU A 117 13.77 2.46 3.18
CA LEU A 117 14.26 1.23 2.55
C LEU A 117 14.32 1.37 1.02
N TYR A 118 13.27 1.88 0.40
CA TYR A 118 13.24 2.07 -1.05
C TYR A 118 14.13 3.21 -1.53
N ARG A 119 14.28 4.28 -0.74
CA ARG A 119 15.26 5.35 -1.04
C ARG A 119 16.69 4.81 -1.09
N LYS A 120 17.06 3.92 -0.17
CA LYS A 120 18.39 3.25 -0.19
C LYS A 120 18.63 2.43 -1.45
N GLN A 121 17.57 1.94 -2.08
CA GLN A 121 17.61 1.23 -3.35
C GLN A 121 17.57 2.16 -4.58
N GLY A 122 17.60 3.49 -4.40
CA GLY A 122 17.53 4.47 -5.49
C GLY A 122 16.14 4.67 -6.08
N ILE A 123 15.09 4.09 -5.46
CA ILE A 123 13.71 4.25 -5.93
C ILE A 123 13.18 5.64 -5.58
N ASN A 124 12.49 6.28 -6.52
CA ASN A 124 11.81 7.54 -6.25
C ASN A 124 10.63 7.32 -5.30
N THR A 125 10.88 7.54 -4.01
CA THR A 125 9.90 7.30 -2.94
C THR A 125 8.78 8.33 -2.91
N GLN A 126 8.98 9.52 -3.45
CA GLN A 126 7.95 10.53 -3.58
C GLN A 126 6.83 10.05 -4.50
N ILE A 127 7.19 9.52 -5.67
CA ILE A 127 6.25 8.91 -6.61
C ILE A 127 5.61 7.68 -5.97
N LEU A 128 6.42 6.78 -5.40
CA LEU A 128 5.95 5.53 -4.78
C LEU A 128 4.91 5.78 -3.68
N LEU A 129 5.09 6.83 -2.89
CA LEU A 129 4.20 7.18 -1.79
C LEU A 129 3.06 8.13 -2.19
N GLY A 130 3.05 8.60 -3.45
CA GLY A 130 2.05 9.53 -3.96
C GLY A 130 2.06 10.86 -3.22
N HIS A 131 3.23 11.32 -2.79
CA HIS A 131 3.37 12.66 -2.23
C HIS A 131 3.32 13.68 -3.36
N SER A 132 2.31 14.54 -3.36
CA SER A 132 2.28 15.70 -4.24
C SER A 132 3.27 16.73 -3.72
N ASP A 133 4.35 16.98 -4.49
CA ASP A 133 5.18 18.17 -4.32
C ASP A 133 4.40 19.38 -4.82
N PRO A 134 4.41 20.54 -4.12
CA PRO A 134 3.83 21.78 -4.64
C PRO A 134 4.32 22.14 -6.05
N LYS A 135 5.59 21.86 -6.38
CA LYS A 135 6.15 22.06 -7.73
C LYS A 135 5.61 21.11 -8.79
N MET A 136 5.07 19.95 -8.40
CA MET A 136 4.42 19.01 -9.32
C MET A 136 2.97 19.43 -9.61
N THR A 137 2.36 20.26 -8.77
CA THR A 137 1.02 20.78 -8.99
C THR A 137 0.96 21.61 -10.26
N ASP A 138 2.01 22.38 -10.58
CA ASP A 138 2.07 23.20 -11.78
C ASP A 138 2.19 22.38 -13.07
N LEU A 139 2.87 21.23 -13.03
CA LEU A 139 2.96 20.28 -14.17
C LEU A 139 1.66 19.50 -14.39
N TYR A 140 0.86 19.30 -13.33
CA TYR A 140 -0.41 18.56 -13.41
C TYR A 140 -1.62 19.46 -13.70
N HIS A 141 -1.49 20.78 -13.65
CA HIS A 141 -2.59 21.70 -13.94
C HIS A 141 -3.02 21.70 -15.40
N ASP A 142 -2.15 21.26 -16.31
CA ASP A 142 -2.43 21.29 -17.75
C ASP A 142 -2.95 19.95 -18.32
N GLU A 143 -2.84 18.85 -17.58
CA GLU A 143 -3.32 17.53 -18.00
C GLU A 143 -4.38 17.00 -17.05
N ARG A 144 -5.63 17.42 -17.23
CA ARG A 144 -6.81 16.90 -16.49
C ARG A 144 -7.19 15.48 -16.89
N ASP A 145 -6.36 14.77 -17.61
CA ASP A 145 -6.55 13.38 -17.95
C ASP A 145 -6.07 12.46 -16.82
N ASN A 146 -6.91 11.49 -16.48
CA ASN A 146 -6.76 10.44 -15.47
C ASN A 146 -5.54 9.51 -15.68
N LYS A 147 -4.35 10.05 -15.94
CA LYS A 147 -3.16 9.26 -16.23
C LYS A 147 -2.56 8.62 -14.97
N TRP A 148 -2.07 7.40 -15.12
CA TRP A 148 -1.32 6.70 -14.08
C TRP A 148 0.13 7.15 -14.09
N VAL A 149 0.68 7.47 -12.90
CA VAL A 149 2.12 7.73 -12.74
C VAL A 149 2.83 6.40 -12.51
N ILE A 150 3.78 6.06 -13.38
CA ILE A 150 4.51 4.79 -13.32
C ILE A 150 5.74 4.97 -12.43
N VAL A 151 5.92 4.05 -11.48
CA VAL A 151 7.17 3.95 -10.69
C VAL A 151 8.19 3.22 -11.54
N ALA A 152 9.28 3.90 -11.92
CA ALA A 152 10.40 3.26 -12.60
C ALA A 152 11.16 2.32 -11.64
N LEU A 153 11.70 1.23 -12.18
CA LEU A 153 12.55 0.27 -11.49
C LEU A 153 14.02 0.61 -11.73
#